data_0846993598f50171eaa41200355cf8ad
#
_entry.id   0846993598f50171eaa41200355cf8ad
#
_cell.length_a   1.000
_cell.length_b   1.000
_cell.length_c   1.000
_cell.angle_alpha   90.00
_cell.angle_beta   90.00
_cell.angle_gamma   90.00
#
_symmetry.space_group_name_H-M   'P 1'
#
loop_
_entity.id
_entity.type
_entity.pdbx_description
1 polymer ?
#
loop_
_entity_poly.entity_id
_entity_poly.type
_entity_poly.pdbx_seq_one_letter_code
_entity_poly.pdbx_strand_id
1 'polypeptide(L)'
;VGQRIKVLGQDGNVESIGLRSTKIRLLNGNLTSIPNEKMASVEIENVDRRPSIRRDFNIALTYDTTPQMIKRAVDIIHDILSVPEAKKDNSEQPHPNEAINQPGFPPRVYFNDLKHDCLNILVSYWYHPAEYWDYLEHAHWINLQIMERFNAEGIEFALPTQSLHLSSDDKRSLTNDEQQAPD
;
A
#
# COMPACT_ATOMS: atom_id res chain seq x y z
N VAL A 1 -1.06 -26.89 -14.11
CA VAL A 1 -0.28 -26.16 -15.12
C VAL A 1 -1.03 -24.86 -15.40
N GLY A 2 -0.33 -23.78 -15.71
CA GLY A 2 -0.89 -22.45 -15.97
C GLY A 2 -1.12 -21.59 -14.72
N GLN A 3 -1.24 -22.17 -13.53
CA GLN A 3 -1.50 -21.45 -12.29
C GLN A 3 -0.23 -20.76 -11.75
N ARG A 4 -0.40 -19.55 -11.23
CA ARG A 4 0.64 -18.80 -10.53
C ARG A 4 0.80 -19.31 -9.11
N ILE A 5 2.01 -19.67 -8.75
CA ILE A 5 2.38 -20.15 -7.43
C ILE A 5 3.59 -19.40 -6.88
N LYS A 6 3.68 -19.33 -5.55
CA LYS A 6 4.92 -18.98 -4.86
C LYS A 6 5.45 -20.21 -4.15
N VAL A 7 6.71 -20.53 -4.38
CA VAL A 7 7.40 -21.68 -3.79
C VAL A 7 8.89 -21.40 -3.68
N LEU A 8 9.51 -21.67 -2.53
CA LEU A 8 10.96 -21.46 -2.30
C LEU A 8 11.45 -20.05 -2.68
N GLY A 9 10.64 -19.02 -2.43
CA GLY A 9 10.96 -17.64 -2.81
C GLY A 9 10.82 -17.33 -4.31
N GLN A 10 10.40 -18.29 -5.13
CA GLN A 10 10.11 -18.12 -6.55
C GLN A 10 8.63 -17.76 -6.73
N ASP A 11 8.32 -16.80 -7.60
CA ASP A 11 6.95 -16.39 -7.95
C ASP A 11 6.79 -16.49 -9.48
N GLY A 12 5.87 -17.32 -9.93
CA GLY A 12 5.66 -17.54 -11.36
C GLY A 12 4.58 -18.57 -11.69
N ASN A 13 4.37 -18.78 -12.98
CA ASN A 13 3.35 -19.68 -13.50
C ASN A 13 3.94 -21.09 -13.73
N VAL A 14 3.22 -22.12 -13.31
CA VAL A 14 3.60 -23.51 -13.58
C VAL A 14 3.48 -23.76 -15.09
N GLU A 15 4.62 -23.87 -15.77
CA GLU A 15 4.67 -24.10 -17.21
C GLU A 15 4.48 -25.58 -17.57
N SER A 16 5.14 -26.46 -16.84
CA SER A 16 4.99 -27.90 -17.04
C SER A 16 5.37 -28.71 -15.79
N ILE A 17 4.72 -29.85 -15.62
CA ILE A 17 5.02 -30.83 -14.57
C ILE A 17 5.54 -32.09 -15.25
N GLY A 18 6.83 -32.39 -15.08
CA GLY A 18 7.46 -33.59 -15.60
C GLY A 18 7.53 -34.70 -14.54
N LEU A 19 8.14 -35.84 -14.89
CA LEU A 19 8.30 -36.99 -13.96
C LEU A 19 9.22 -36.66 -12.79
N ARG A 20 10.26 -35.88 -12.98
CA ARG A 20 11.29 -35.56 -11.97
C ARG A 20 11.30 -34.13 -11.50
N SER A 21 10.79 -33.21 -12.31
CA SER A 21 10.83 -31.78 -12.01
C SER A 21 9.61 -31.06 -12.55
N THR A 22 9.27 -29.98 -11.86
CA THR A 22 8.27 -28.98 -12.26
C THR A 22 8.97 -27.73 -12.75
N LYS A 23 8.57 -27.24 -13.93
CA LYS A 23 9.10 -26.00 -14.52
C LYS A 23 8.15 -24.84 -14.22
N ILE A 24 8.71 -23.73 -13.73
CA ILE A 24 8.00 -22.52 -13.38
C ILE A 24 8.56 -21.36 -14.19
N ARG A 25 7.72 -20.68 -14.95
CA ARG A 25 8.03 -19.44 -15.63
C ARG A 25 7.85 -18.29 -14.64
N LEU A 26 8.95 -17.70 -14.19
CA LEU A 26 8.95 -16.59 -13.26
C LEU A 26 8.38 -15.33 -13.90
N LEU A 27 7.92 -14.38 -13.09
CA LEU A 27 7.36 -13.11 -13.56
C LEU A 27 8.35 -12.25 -14.35
N ASN A 28 9.66 -12.43 -14.12
CA ASN A 28 10.73 -11.79 -14.90
C ASN A 28 11.05 -12.50 -16.23
N GLY A 29 10.30 -13.57 -16.59
CA GLY A 29 10.49 -14.34 -17.80
C GLY A 29 11.47 -15.52 -17.69
N ASN A 30 12.22 -15.66 -16.58
CA ASN A 30 13.16 -16.76 -16.39
C ASN A 30 12.42 -18.09 -16.18
N LEU A 31 13.03 -19.20 -16.60
CA LEU A 31 12.53 -20.55 -16.38
C LEU A 31 13.31 -21.21 -15.25
N THR A 32 12.60 -21.58 -14.17
CA THR A 32 13.17 -22.34 -13.05
C THR A 32 12.66 -23.77 -13.07
N SER A 33 13.54 -24.74 -12.86
CA SER A 33 13.19 -26.15 -12.73
C SER A 33 13.43 -26.62 -11.29
N ILE A 34 12.38 -27.09 -10.61
CA ILE A 34 12.43 -27.54 -9.23
C ILE A 34 12.17 -29.05 -9.21
N PRO A 35 13.00 -29.87 -8.55
CA PRO A 35 12.75 -31.30 -8.37
C PRO A 35 11.40 -31.56 -7.67
N ASN A 36 10.62 -32.52 -8.14
CA ASN A 36 9.31 -32.84 -7.57
C ASN A 36 9.40 -33.31 -6.11
N GLU A 37 10.46 -34.00 -5.73
CA GLU A 37 10.75 -34.35 -4.33
C GLU A 37 10.79 -33.09 -3.43
N LYS A 38 11.47 -32.05 -3.90
CA LYS A 38 11.56 -30.76 -3.19
C LYS A 38 10.21 -30.04 -3.15
N MET A 39 9.47 -30.08 -4.26
CA MET A 39 8.09 -29.50 -4.33
C MET A 39 7.14 -30.18 -3.32
N ALA A 40 7.25 -31.49 -3.14
CA ALA A 40 6.39 -32.25 -2.22
C ALA A 40 6.70 -31.98 -0.73
N SER A 41 7.89 -31.48 -0.42
CA SER A 41 8.36 -31.24 0.96
C SER A 41 8.27 -29.80 1.43
N VAL A 42 7.81 -28.87 0.57
CA VAL A 42 7.75 -27.44 0.89
C VAL A 42 6.33 -26.90 0.78
N GLU A 43 6.10 -25.79 1.46
CA GLU A 43 4.85 -25.05 1.36
C GLU A 43 4.73 -24.36 0.00
N ILE A 44 3.55 -24.48 -0.62
CA ILE A 44 3.24 -23.91 -1.92
C ILE A 44 2.02 -22.96 -1.75
N GLU A 45 2.22 -21.68 -2.00
CA GLU A 45 1.14 -20.70 -2.03
C GLU A 45 0.56 -20.64 -3.45
N ASN A 46 -0.74 -20.92 -3.60
CA ASN A 46 -1.44 -20.76 -4.89
C ASN A 46 -2.06 -19.37 -4.99
N VAL A 47 -1.45 -18.51 -5.78
CA VAL A 47 -1.84 -17.11 -5.94
C VAL A 47 -3.12 -16.96 -6.77
N ASP A 48 -3.32 -17.81 -7.78
CA ASP A 48 -4.50 -17.72 -8.66
C ASP A 48 -5.81 -18.14 -7.98
N ARG A 49 -5.72 -18.92 -6.89
CA ARG A 49 -6.90 -19.39 -6.15
C ARG A 49 -7.34 -18.43 -5.05
N ARG A 50 -6.68 -17.29 -4.88
CA ARG A 50 -7.13 -16.29 -3.91
C ARG A 50 -8.45 -15.66 -4.39
N PRO A 51 -9.46 -15.49 -3.50
CA PRO A 51 -10.72 -14.86 -3.88
C PRO A 51 -10.62 -13.34 -4.00
N SER A 52 -9.62 -12.74 -3.35
CA SER A 52 -9.45 -11.29 -3.27
C SER A 52 -7.99 -10.91 -3.07
N ILE A 53 -7.67 -9.64 -3.29
CA ILE A 53 -6.39 -9.04 -2.93
C ILE A 53 -6.62 -8.15 -1.71
N ARG A 54 -6.03 -8.49 -0.57
CA ARG A 54 -6.02 -7.62 0.59
C ARG A 54 -4.98 -6.52 0.39
N ARG A 55 -5.38 -5.28 0.62
CA ARG A 55 -4.50 -4.13 0.71
C ARG A 55 -4.53 -3.55 2.10
N ASP A 56 -3.36 -3.47 2.72
CA ASP A 56 -3.13 -2.72 3.94
C ASP A 56 -2.14 -1.60 3.64
N PHE A 57 -2.47 -0.38 4.02
CA PHE A 57 -1.55 0.76 3.90
C PHE A 57 -1.76 1.75 5.03
N ASN A 58 -0.72 2.54 5.27
CA ASN A 58 -0.70 3.50 6.35
C ASN A 58 -0.65 4.90 5.76
N ILE A 59 -1.40 5.81 6.37
CA ILE A 59 -1.35 7.23 6.09
C ILE A 59 -0.75 7.91 7.32
N ALA A 60 0.39 8.55 7.13
CA ALA A 60 1.11 9.26 8.16
C ALA A 60 0.72 10.75 8.13
N LEU A 61 0.22 11.28 9.24
CA LEU A 61 -0.13 12.69 9.43
C LEU A 61 0.86 13.36 10.38
N THR A 62 1.00 14.68 10.25
CA THR A 62 1.85 15.48 11.15
C THR A 62 1.27 15.55 12.56
N TYR A 63 2.12 15.75 13.57
CA TYR A 63 1.68 15.95 14.96
C TYR A 63 0.95 17.27 15.20
N ASP A 64 1.02 18.21 14.26
CA ASP A 64 0.25 19.46 14.29
C ASP A 64 -1.23 19.24 13.94
N THR A 65 -1.60 18.02 13.49
CA THR A 65 -2.96 17.62 13.18
C THR A 65 -3.78 17.48 14.45
N THR A 66 -4.84 18.28 14.59
CA THR A 66 -5.73 18.22 15.76
C THR A 66 -6.58 16.94 15.78
N PRO A 67 -7.08 16.50 16.96
CA PRO A 67 -7.97 15.33 17.03
C PRO A 67 -9.24 15.44 16.17
N GLN A 68 -9.74 16.65 15.95
CA GLN A 68 -10.88 16.92 15.07
C GLN A 68 -10.50 16.67 13.60
N MET A 69 -9.31 17.11 13.19
CA MET A 69 -8.79 16.87 11.84
C MET A 69 -8.52 15.38 11.60
N ILE A 70 -8.03 14.64 12.63
CA ILE A 70 -7.87 13.17 12.52
C ILE A 70 -9.21 12.49 12.26
N LYS A 71 -10.25 12.85 13.02
CA LYS A 71 -11.60 12.32 12.80
C LYS A 71 -12.07 12.63 11.39
N ARG A 72 -11.89 13.89 10.95
CA ARG A 72 -12.24 14.31 9.60
C ARG A 72 -11.49 13.53 8.53
N ALA A 73 -10.17 13.27 8.72
CA ALA A 73 -9.36 12.45 7.83
C ALA A 73 -9.91 11.01 7.71
N VAL A 74 -10.28 10.40 8.84
CA VAL A 74 -10.89 9.06 8.86
C VAL A 74 -12.23 9.06 8.13
N ASP A 75 -13.09 10.06 8.35
CA ASP A 75 -14.39 10.19 7.68
C ASP A 75 -14.20 10.35 6.16
N ILE A 76 -13.28 11.21 5.72
CA ILE A 76 -12.95 11.39 4.31
C ILE A 76 -12.53 10.06 3.66
N ILE A 77 -11.67 9.28 4.31
CA ILE A 77 -11.23 8.00 3.79
C ILE A 77 -12.40 7.01 3.73
N HIS A 78 -13.26 6.98 4.75
CA HIS A 78 -14.48 6.17 4.73
C HIS A 78 -15.39 6.54 3.56
N ASP A 79 -15.61 7.83 3.32
CA ASP A 79 -16.42 8.32 2.20
C ASP A 79 -15.81 7.91 0.85
N ILE A 80 -14.46 8.02 0.71
CA ILE A 80 -13.76 7.60 -0.51
C ILE A 80 -13.93 6.10 -0.76
N LEU A 81 -13.90 5.28 0.29
CA LEU A 81 -14.00 3.82 0.18
C LEU A 81 -15.45 3.31 0.08
N SER A 82 -16.45 4.14 0.40
CA SER A 82 -17.85 3.77 0.32
C SER A 82 -18.39 3.82 -1.10
N VAL A 83 -19.50 3.12 -1.34
CA VAL A 83 -20.32 3.28 -2.56
C VAL A 83 -21.42 4.29 -2.25
N PRO A 84 -21.47 5.46 -2.93
CA PRO A 84 -22.53 6.43 -2.72
C PRO A 84 -23.92 5.83 -2.97
N GLU A 85 -24.88 6.05 -2.07
CA GLU A 85 -26.25 5.51 -2.19
C GLU A 85 -26.94 5.94 -3.50
N ALA A 86 -26.65 7.16 -3.97
CA ALA A 86 -27.17 7.70 -5.22
C ALA A 86 -26.71 6.94 -6.49
N LYS A 87 -25.68 6.11 -6.41
CA LYS A 87 -25.16 5.31 -7.55
C LYS A 87 -25.52 3.83 -7.49
N LYS A 88 -26.25 3.39 -6.47
CA LYS A 88 -26.79 2.01 -6.40
C LYS A 88 -27.93 1.76 -7.38
N ASP A 89 -28.53 2.82 -7.93
CA ASP A 89 -29.59 2.73 -8.93
C ASP A 89 -29.13 3.26 -10.29
N ASN A 90 -29.09 2.36 -11.28
CA ASN A 90 -29.15 2.62 -12.73
C ASN A 90 -27.96 3.31 -13.44
N SER A 91 -26.72 3.21 -13.00
CA SER A 91 -25.61 3.50 -13.93
C SER A 91 -25.16 2.23 -14.65
N GLU A 92 -25.06 2.28 -15.99
CA GLU A 92 -24.58 1.18 -16.84
C GLU A 92 -23.13 0.73 -16.53
N GLN A 93 -22.41 1.47 -15.67
CA GLN A 93 -21.06 1.14 -15.23
C GLN A 93 -21.02 0.99 -13.71
N PRO A 94 -20.51 -0.12 -13.17
CA PRO A 94 -20.37 -0.34 -11.74
C PRO A 94 -19.43 0.70 -11.12
N HIS A 95 -19.72 1.13 -9.88
CA HIS A 95 -18.86 2.05 -9.17
C HIS A 95 -17.54 1.32 -8.81
N PRO A 96 -16.35 1.95 -8.97
CA PRO A 96 -15.07 1.31 -8.67
C PRO A 96 -15.00 0.66 -7.28
N ASN A 97 -15.70 1.22 -6.30
CA ASN A 97 -15.73 0.71 -4.93
C ASN A 97 -16.64 -0.50 -4.70
N GLU A 98 -17.43 -0.93 -5.67
CA GLU A 98 -18.19 -2.19 -5.55
C GLU A 98 -17.26 -3.38 -5.37
N ALA A 99 -16.08 -3.32 -5.99
CA ALA A 99 -15.05 -4.34 -5.87
C ALA A 99 -14.50 -4.49 -4.43
N ILE A 100 -14.63 -3.47 -3.58
CA ILE A 100 -14.11 -3.49 -2.21
C ILE A 100 -15.20 -3.52 -1.12
N ASN A 101 -16.46 -3.37 -1.49
CA ASN A 101 -17.60 -3.35 -0.55
C ASN A 101 -18.38 -4.67 -0.59
N GLN A 102 -17.68 -5.80 -0.58
CA GLN A 102 -18.30 -7.12 -0.56
C GLN A 102 -18.85 -7.49 0.83
N PRO A 103 -19.97 -8.22 0.90
CA PRO A 103 -20.52 -8.70 2.17
C PRO A 103 -19.49 -9.50 2.97
N GLY A 104 -19.29 -9.15 4.24
CA GLY A 104 -18.32 -9.79 5.14
C GLY A 104 -16.90 -9.21 5.13
N PHE A 105 -16.55 -8.41 4.12
CA PHE A 105 -15.21 -7.81 4.00
C PHE A 105 -15.29 -6.29 3.74
N PRO A 106 -15.97 -5.50 4.58
CA PRO A 106 -16.05 -4.06 4.39
C PRO A 106 -14.67 -3.41 4.59
N PRO A 107 -14.39 -2.29 3.91
CA PRO A 107 -13.23 -1.47 4.18
C PRO A 107 -13.15 -1.05 5.65
N ARG A 108 -11.94 -0.96 6.19
CA ARG A 108 -11.66 -0.59 7.58
C ARG A 108 -10.64 0.53 7.63
N VAL A 109 -10.96 1.57 8.38
CA VAL A 109 -10.10 2.75 8.57
C VAL A 109 -10.02 3.05 10.06
N TYR A 110 -8.81 3.07 10.61
CA TYR A 110 -8.60 3.35 12.02
C TYR A 110 -7.38 4.23 12.23
N PHE A 111 -7.50 5.22 13.10
CA PHE A 111 -6.35 5.84 13.73
C PHE A 111 -5.78 4.83 14.74
N ASN A 112 -4.69 4.16 14.36
CA ASN A 112 -4.25 2.95 15.07
C ASN A 112 -2.97 3.13 15.89
N ASP A 113 -2.18 4.19 15.64
CA ASP A 113 -0.88 4.32 16.29
C ASP A 113 -0.40 5.77 16.39
N LEU A 114 0.29 6.06 17.51
CA LEU A 114 1.04 7.30 17.78
C LEU A 114 2.53 6.97 17.65
N LYS A 115 3.08 7.08 16.43
CA LYS A 115 4.48 6.78 16.18
C LYS A 115 5.37 7.97 16.62
N HIS A 116 6.67 7.75 16.76
CA HIS A 116 7.60 8.79 17.20
C HIS A 116 7.68 10.00 16.24
N ASP A 117 7.33 9.80 14.97
CA ASP A 117 7.47 10.79 13.88
C ASP A 117 6.14 11.17 13.22
N CYS A 118 5.06 10.43 13.48
CA CYS A 118 3.78 10.68 12.83
C CYS A 118 2.58 10.09 13.58
N LEU A 119 1.40 10.61 13.25
CA LEU A 119 0.11 10.04 13.60
C LEU A 119 -0.31 9.08 12.49
N ASN A 120 -0.57 7.80 12.82
CA ASN A 120 -0.78 6.77 11.82
C ASN A 120 -2.26 6.37 11.67
N ILE A 121 -2.78 6.43 10.45
CA ILE A 121 -4.09 5.89 10.08
C ILE A 121 -3.87 4.62 9.27
N LEU A 122 -4.39 3.50 9.75
CA LEU A 122 -4.39 2.22 9.03
C LEU A 122 -5.65 2.12 8.17
N VAL A 123 -5.46 1.79 6.91
CA VAL A 123 -6.53 1.50 5.95
C VAL A 123 -6.38 0.07 5.46
N SER A 124 -7.46 -0.72 5.57
CA SER A 124 -7.51 -2.11 5.10
C SER A 124 -8.74 -2.34 4.24
N TYR A 125 -8.58 -2.93 3.06
CA TYR A 125 -9.70 -3.39 2.25
C TYR A 125 -9.35 -4.62 1.41
N TRP A 126 -10.36 -5.31 0.89
CA TRP A 126 -10.24 -6.51 0.07
C TRP A 126 -10.83 -6.24 -1.31
N TYR A 127 -10.00 -6.29 -2.33
CA TYR A 127 -10.40 -6.07 -3.72
C TYR A 127 -10.82 -7.37 -4.37
N HIS A 128 -12.00 -7.39 -4.99
CA HIS A 128 -12.62 -8.52 -5.69
C HIS A 128 -13.02 -8.13 -7.12
N PRO A 129 -12.79 -8.98 -8.13
CA PRO A 129 -12.00 -10.21 -8.09
C PRO A 129 -10.50 -9.95 -7.89
N ALA A 130 -9.69 -11.02 -7.74
CA ALA A 130 -8.26 -10.91 -7.45
C ALA A 130 -7.41 -10.56 -8.70
N GLU A 131 -7.92 -9.75 -9.59
CA GLU A 131 -7.21 -9.28 -10.79
C GLU A 131 -6.21 -8.20 -10.43
N TYR A 132 -4.92 -8.46 -10.69
CA TYR A 132 -3.85 -7.62 -10.16
C TYR A 132 -3.79 -6.23 -10.79
N TRP A 133 -4.00 -6.11 -12.09
CA TRP A 133 -3.92 -4.83 -12.78
C TRP A 133 -5.11 -3.93 -12.45
N ASP A 134 -6.31 -4.49 -12.41
CA ASP A 134 -7.53 -3.78 -12.02
C ASP A 134 -7.44 -3.30 -10.56
N TYR A 135 -6.87 -4.15 -9.69
CA TYR A 135 -6.55 -3.76 -8.31
C TYR A 135 -5.59 -2.58 -8.25
N LEU A 136 -4.52 -2.56 -9.08
CA LEU A 136 -3.57 -1.44 -9.10
C LEU A 136 -4.19 -0.15 -9.62
N GLU A 137 -5.03 -0.24 -10.65
CA GLU A 137 -5.78 0.91 -11.17
C GLU A 137 -6.70 1.49 -10.11
N HIS A 138 -7.46 0.63 -9.42
CA HIS A 138 -8.29 1.03 -8.29
C HIS A 138 -7.45 1.66 -7.15
N ALA A 139 -6.32 1.05 -6.79
CA ALA A 139 -5.43 1.57 -5.76
C ALA A 139 -4.85 2.96 -6.13
N HIS A 140 -4.52 3.16 -7.41
CA HIS A 140 -4.08 4.44 -7.94
C HIS A 140 -5.17 5.51 -7.77
N TRP A 141 -6.40 5.19 -8.18
CA TRP A 141 -7.55 6.08 -8.05
C TRP A 141 -7.80 6.46 -6.58
N ILE A 142 -7.82 5.50 -5.65
CA ILE A 142 -7.96 5.75 -4.20
C ILE A 142 -6.89 6.72 -3.69
N ASN A 143 -5.62 6.49 -4.05
CA ASN A 143 -4.52 7.35 -3.61
C ASN A 143 -4.69 8.79 -4.08
N LEU A 144 -5.11 9.00 -5.33
CA LEU A 144 -5.38 10.34 -5.87
C LEU A 144 -6.54 11.01 -5.14
N GLN A 145 -7.64 10.28 -4.87
CA GLN A 145 -8.78 10.83 -4.14
C GLN A 145 -8.41 11.24 -2.71
N ILE A 146 -7.59 10.45 -2.02
CA ILE A 146 -7.11 10.78 -0.68
C ILE A 146 -6.26 12.05 -0.73
N MET A 147 -5.30 12.12 -1.66
CA MET A 147 -4.39 13.25 -1.80
C MET A 147 -5.17 14.55 -2.12
N GLU A 148 -6.11 14.48 -3.06
CA GLU A 148 -6.94 15.63 -3.47
C GLU A 148 -7.79 16.17 -2.32
N ARG A 149 -8.52 15.28 -1.62
CA ARG A 149 -9.40 15.68 -0.52
C ARG A 149 -8.64 16.15 0.71
N PHE A 150 -7.49 15.52 1.04
CA PHE A 150 -6.67 15.97 2.15
C PHE A 150 -6.09 17.35 1.90
N ASN A 151 -5.61 17.62 0.68
CA ASN A 151 -5.14 18.95 0.28
C ASN A 151 -6.27 20.01 0.37
N ALA A 152 -7.49 19.67 -0.04
CA ALA A 152 -8.64 20.56 0.04
C ALA A 152 -9.05 20.90 1.48
N GLU A 153 -8.86 19.99 2.43
CA GLU A 153 -9.18 20.16 3.85
C GLU A 153 -7.97 20.65 4.69
N GLY A 154 -6.81 20.87 4.05
CA GLY A 154 -5.59 21.33 4.73
C GLY A 154 -5.00 20.28 5.68
N ILE A 155 -5.22 18.98 5.39
CA ILE A 155 -4.65 17.86 6.16
C ILE A 155 -3.28 17.53 5.58
N GLU A 156 -2.23 17.66 6.39
CA GLU A 156 -0.84 17.49 5.96
C GLU A 156 -0.31 16.09 6.24
N PHE A 157 0.33 15.50 5.21
CA PHE A 157 1.06 14.24 5.35
C PHE A 157 2.37 14.46 6.11
N ALA A 158 2.69 13.54 7.01
CA ALA A 158 3.97 13.56 7.71
C ALA A 158 5.13 13.27 6.74
N LEU A 159 6.13 14.14 6.79
CA LEU A 159 7.42 13.93 6.14
C LEU A 159 8.46 13.54 7.19
N PRO A 160 9.47 12.72 6.85
CA PRO A 160 10.59 12.44 7.75
C PRO A 160 11.35 13.73 8.02
N THR A 161 11.08 14.38 9.18
CA THR A 161 11.74 15.61 9.59
C THR A 161 12.66 15.34 10.78
N GLN A 162 13.79 16.05 10.83
CA GLN A 162 14.69 16.06 11.97
C GLN A 162 14.81 17.48 12.48
N SER A 163 14.57 17.67 13.79
CA SER A 163 14.88 18.93 14.47
C SER A 163 16.30 18.89 14.97
N LEU A 164 17.17 19.75 14.44
CA LEU A 164 18.54 19.91 14.90
C LEU A 164 18.59 21.07 15.90
N HIS A 165 18.86 20.77 17.16
CA HIS A 165 19.20 21.80 18.16
C HIS A 165 20.71 22.08 18.10
N LEU A 166 21.08 23.19 17.50
CA LEU A 166 22.45 23.65 17.50
C LEU A 166 22.70 24.37 18.83
N SER A 167 23.50 23.76 19.70
CA SER A 167 24.04 24.44 20.89
C SER A 167 25.44 24.96 20.56
N SER A 168 25.68 26.26 20.71
CA SER A 168 27.04 26.81 20.68
C SER A 168 27.74 26.47 21.99
N ASP A 169 28.87 25.79 21.91
CA ASP A 169 29.78 25.66 23.05
C ASP A 169 30.62 26.93 23.08
N ASP A 170 30.55 27.71 24.18
CA ASP A 170 31.30 28.97 24.35
C ASP A 170 32.83 28.80 24.23
N LYS A 171 33.33 27.57 24.17
CA LYS A 171 34.72 27.23 23.96
C LYS A 171 35.14 26.93 22.52
N ARG A 172 34.17 26.85 21.56
CA ARG A 172 34.44 26.66 20.14
C ARG A 172 33.58 27.60 19.32
N SER A 173 34.10 28.77 18.95
CA SER A 173 33.49 29.60 17.93
C SER A 173 33.54 28.88 16.60
N LEU A 174 32.39 28.66 16.00
CA LEU A 174 32.34 28.29 14.58
C LEU A 174 32.76 29.53 13.79
N THR A 175 34.03 29.59 13.38
CA THR A 175 34.51 30.59 12.44
C THR A 175 33.91 30.29 11.10
N ASN A 176 32.96 31.11 10.65
CA ASN A 176 32.62 31.23 9.26
C ASN A 176 33.86 31.82 8.56
N ASP A 177 34.64 30.96 7.93
CA ASP A 177 35.63 31.40 6.93
C ASP A 177 34.84 31.82 5.67
N GLU A 178 34.36 33.07 5.69
CA GLU A 178 34.04 33.74 4.43
C GLU A 178 35.39 34.02 3.75
N GLN A 179 35.69 33.19 2.77
CA GLN A 179 36.82 33.41 1.86
C GLN A 179 36.60 34.73 1.11
N GLN A 180 37.31 35.78 1.56
CA GLN A 180 37.58 36.94 0.72
C GLN A 180 38.47 36.49 -0.44
N ALA A 181 37.97 36.63 -1.66
CA ALA A 181 38.78 36.53 -2.88
C ALA A 181 39.75 37.72 -2.90
N PRO A 182 41.03 37.53 -3.22
CA PRO A 182 41.95 38.63 -3.47
C PRO A 182 41.70 39.22 -4.89
N ASP A 183 41.83 40.54 -4.97
CA ASP A 183 41.86 41.37 -6.20
C ASP A 183 42.88 40.87 -7.23
#